data_335b8c42b03e3e81fa7c66538794fdba
#
_entry.id   335b8c42b03e3e81fa7c66538794fdba
#
_cell.length_a   1.000
_cell.length_b   1.000
_cell.length_c   1.000
_cell.angle_alpha   90.00
_cell.angle_beta   90.00
_cell.angle_gamma   90.00
#
_symmetry.space_group_name_H-M   'P 1'
#
loop_
_entity.id
_entity.type
_entity.pdbx_description
1 polymer ?
#
loop_
_entity_poly.entity_id
_entity_poly.type
_entity_poly.pdbx_seq_one_letter_code
_entity_poly.pdbx_strand_id
1 'polypeptide(L)'
;MLDAFAAKFGHEFIYMPGICGAHAIEEVGNPYPDSTHEVCMQADAVLFAAVGSLKFDNDPTAKIRPETGLLAMRKKLGLFANVRPVATFDCLLHKSPLKEDLLRGADFVVIRELTGGMYFGEKYQDNDKAYDTNIYTRPEIERILKVGFEMAMTRKKHLTVVD
;
A
#
# COMPACT_ATOMS: atom_id res chain seq x y z
N MET A 1 9.59 -9.77 16.97
CA MET A 1 10.60 -9.40 15.95
C MET A 1 11.16 -8.00 16.22
N LEU A 2 10.33 -6.96 16.31
CA LEU A 2 10.80 -5.59 16.61
C LEU A 2 11.55 -5.49 17.95
N ASP A 3 11.05 -6.13 19.02
CA ASP A 3 11.76 -6.13 20.31
C ASP A 3 13.15 -6.78 20.25
N ALA A 4 13.29 -7.87 19.48
CA ALA A 4 14.57 -8.51 19.27
C ALA A 4 15.53 -7.61 18.45
N PHE A 5 15.00 -6.84 17.51
CA PHE A 5 15.75 -5.85 16.76
C PHE A 5 16.17 -4.68 17.67
N ALA A 6 15.24 -4.18 18.46
CA ALA A 6 15.50 -3.12 19.45
C ALA A 6 16.63 -3.52 20.40
N ALA A 7 16.54 -4.70 21.00
CA ALA A 7 17.56 -5.21 21.91
C ALA A 7 18.93 -5.38 21.24
N LYS A 8 18.97 -5.81 19.95
CA LYS A 8 20.21 -6.05 19.22
C LYS A 8 20.91 -4.75 18.80
N PHE A 9 20.15 -3.71 18.43
CA PHE A 9 20.68 -2.48 17.84
C PHE A 9 20.56 -1.24 18.73
N GLY A 10 20.08 -1.40 19.97
CA GLY A 10 19.96 -0.29 20.92
C GLY A 10 18.84 0.69 20.59
N HIS A 11 17.75 0.22 20.01
CA HIS A 11 16.54 1.02 19.76
C HIS A 11 15.52 0.83 20.86
N GLU A 12 14.63 1.80 21.00
CA GLU A 12 13.44 1.73 21.85
C GLU A 12 12.20 1.97 20.98
N PHE A 13 11.18 1.12 21.11
CA PHE A 13 9.92 1.28 20.40
C PHE A 13 8.77 1.44 21.39
N ILE A 14 7.96 2.48 21.19
CA ILE A 14 6.70 2.68 21.90
C ILE A 14 5.58 2.23 20.96
N TYR A 15 4.87 1.16 21.32
CA TYR A 15 3.79 0.61 20.51
C TYR A 15 2.45 1.25 20.86
N MET A 16 1.80 1.82 19.86
CA MET A 16 0.46 2.39 19.95
C MET A 16 -0.48 1.57 19.07
N PRO A 17 -1.30 0.65 19.63
CA PRO A 17 -2.18 -0.19 18.84
C PRO A 17 -3.38 0.60 18.28
N GLY A 18 -3.79 0.27 17.04
CA GLY A 18 -4.99 0.76 16.40
C GLY A 18 -5.70 -0.37 15.65
N ILE A 19 -7.03 -0.36 15.59
CA ILE A 19 -7.83 -1.34 14.85
C ILE A 19 -8.12 -0.83 13.44
N CYS A 20 -8.07 -1.72 12.44
CA CYS A 20 -8.36 -1.38 11.04
C CYS A 20 -8.94 -2.59 10.28
N GLY A 21 -9.62 -2.34 9.16
CA GLY A 21 -10.15 -3.35 8.28
C GLY A 21 -11.27 -4.19 8.89
N ALA A 22 -11.23 -5.51 8.70
CA ALA A 22 -12.25 -6.44 9.16
C ALA A 22 -12.50 -6.36 10.66
N HIS A 23 -11.44 -6.33 11.46
CA HIS A 23 -11.53 -6.23 12.92
C HIS A 23 -12.24 -4.94 13.35
N ALA A 24 -11.92 -3.81 12.76
CA ALA A 24 -12.58 -2.54 13.07
C ALA A 24 -14.05 -2.51 12.65
N ILE A 25 -14.40 -3.15 11.51
CA ILE A 25 -15.80 -3.28 11.10
C ILE A 25 -16.59 -4.11 12.12
N GLU A 26 -16.01 -5.20 12.61
CA GLU A 26 -16.67 -6.08 13.60
C GLU A 26 -16.88 -5.39 14.95
N GLU A 27 -15.93 -4.59 15.40
CA GLU A 27 -16.02 -3.93 16.70
C GLU A 27 -16.84 -2.63 16.69
N VAL A 28 -16.65 -1.80 15.66
CA VAL A 28 -17.21 -0.43 15.64
C VAL A 28 -17.95 -0.09 14.35
N GLY A 29 -18.11 -1.02 13.42
CA GLY A 29 -18.81 -0.80 12.16
C GLY A 29 -18.10 0.12 11.16
N ASN A 30 -16.84 0.50 11.41
CA ASN A 30 -16.06 1.41 10.59
C ASN A 30 -14.68 0.79 10.30
N PRO A 31 -14.28 0.60 9.02
CA PRO A 31 -13.00 -0.03 8.67
C PRO A 31 -11.77 0.82 9.00
N TYR A 32 -11.92 2.12 9.27
CA TYR A 32 -10.85 3.02 9.71
C TYR A 32 -11.40 4.06 10.68
N PRO A 33 -11.53 3.74 11.98
CA PRO A 33 -12.03 4.65 13.01
C PRO A 33 -11.16 5.88 13.20
N ASP A 34 -11.75 7.00 13.60
CA ASP A 34 -11.01 8.24 13.86
C ASP A 34 -10.00 8.09 15.01
N SER A 35 -10.30 7.27 16.02
CA SER A 35 -9.35 6.92 17.07
C SER A 35 -8.08 6.26 16.54
N THR A 36 -8.20 5.38 15.56
CA THR A 36 -7.02 4.78 14.88
C THR A 36 -6.27 5.84 14.07
N HIS A 37 -6.99 6.76 13.42
CA HIS A 37 -6.36 7.86 12.69
C HIS A 37 -5.53 8.77 13.61
N GLU A 38 -6.08 9.13 14.77
CA GLU A 38 -5.38 9.93 15.78
C GLU A 38 -4.09 9.26 16.27
N VAL A 39 -4.13 7.95 16.52
CA VAL A 39 -2.94 7.17 16.86
C VAL A 39 -1.91 7.19 15.74
N CYS A 40 -2.33 7.00 14.48
CA CYS A 40 -1.43 7.06 13.33
C CYS A 40 -0.76 8.43 13.17
N MET A 41 -1.49 9.51 13.45
CA MET A 41 -0.95 10.89 13.36
C MET A 41 0.08 11.22 14.44
N GLN A 42 0.07 10.51 15.57
CA GLN A 42 1.03 10.69 16.66
C GLN A 42 2.27 9.81 16.50
N ALA A 43 2.22 8.80 15.64
CA ALA A 43 3.31 7.84 15.46
C ALA A 43 4.32 8.31 14.43
N ASP A 44 5.59 8.00 14.64
CA ASP A 44 6.67 8.24 13.66
C ASP A 44 6.54 7.31 12.44
N ALA A 45 5.99 6.11 12.62
CA ALA A 45 5.77 5.12 11.57
C ALA A 45 4.58 4.21 11.93
N VAL A 46 3.90 3.70 10.90
CA VAL A 46 2.79 2.77 11.04
C VAL A 46 3.21 1.40 10.51
N LEU A 47 3.27 0.39 11.38
CA LEU A 47 3.40 -1.00 10.97
C LEU A 47 2.01 -1.55 10.69
N PHE A 48 1.74 -1.82 9.42
CA PHE A 48 0.43 -2.23 8.94
C PHE A 48 0.44 -3.69 8.47
N ALA A 49 -0.61 -4.43 8.83
CA ALA A 49 -0.79 -5.82 8.42
C ALA A 49 -1.97 -5.99 7.44
N ALA A 50 -2.33 -7.23 7.14
CA ALA A 50 -3.47 -7.55 6.29
C ALA A 50 -4.79 -7.12 6.93
N VAL A 51 -5.72 -6.57 6.13
CA VAL A 51 -7.00 -6.02 6.59
C VAL A 51 -8.20 -6.91 6.29
N GLY A 52 -8.06 -7.84 5.35
CA GLY A 52 -9.12 -8.71 4.86
C GLY A 52 -9.51 -9.81 5.84
N SER A 53 -10.68 -10.39 5.60
CA SER A 53 -11.16 -11.58 6.27
C SER A 53 -12.06 -12.37 5.32
N LEU A 54 -11.93 -13.70 5.32
CA LEU A 54 -12.76 -14.60 4.51
C LEU A 54 -14.27 -14.39 4.73
N LYS A 55 -14.66 -13.89 5.89
CA LYS A 55 -16.05 -13.54 6.19
C LYS A 55 -16.59 -12.47 5.23
N PHE A 56 -15.79 -11.45 4.92
CA PHE A 56 -16.17 -10.39 3.99
C PHE A 56 -15.93 -10.78 2.52
N ASP A 57 -14.93 -11.59 2.24
CA ASP A 57 -14.62 -12.05 0.88
C ASP A 57 -15.74 -12.94 0.32
N ASN A 58 -16.33 -13.77 1.17
CA ASN A 58 -17.40 -14.71 0.81
C ASN A 58 -18.80 -14.09 0.87
N ASP A 59 -18.94 -12.84 1.31
CA ASP A 59 -20.22 -12.13 1.37
C ASP A 59 -20.32 -11.08 0.24
N PRO A 60 -20.99 -11.39 -0.90
CA PRO A 60 -21.18 -10.44 -1.98
C PRO A 60 -22.13 -9.29 -1.60
N THR A 61 -22.87 -9.41 -0.49
CA THR A 61 -23.84 -8.42 -0.03
C THR A 61 -23.23 -7.42 0.98
N ALA A 62 -22.00 -7.64 1.41
CA ALA A 62 -21.31 -6.78 2.35
C ALA A 62 -21.20 -5.35 1.80
N LYS A 63 -21.88 -4.42 2.46
CA LYS A 63 -21.91 -2.99 2.08
C LYS A 63 -20.60 -2.27 2.37
N ILE A 64 -19.85 -2.75 3.37
CA ILE A 64 -18.57 -2.18 3.78
C ILE A 64 -17.51 -3.27 3.62
N ARG A 65 -16.43 -2.95 2.94
CA ARG A 65 -15.28 -3.84 2.72
C ARG A 65 -14.09 -3.43 3.58
N PRO A 66 -13.34 -4.37 4.13
CA PRO A 66 -12.12 -4.07 4.91
C PRO A 66 -11.11 -3.20 4.17
N GLU A 67 -10.98 -3.38 2.85
CA GLU A 67 -10.06 -2.65 1.98
C GLU A 67 -10.39 -1.15 1.91
N THR A 68 -11.66 -0.77 2.12
CA THR A 68 -12.03 0.65 2.18
C THR A 68 -11.36 1.39 3.32
N GLY A 69 -11.05 0.67 4.43
CA GLY A 69 -10.27 1.21 5.53
C GLY A 69 -8.82 1.55 5.13
N LEU A 70 -8.18 0.67 4.36
CA LEU A 70 -6.85 0.92 3.83
C LEU A 70 -6.83 2.13 2.88
N LEU A 71 -7.83 2.25 2.00
CA LEU A 71 -7.93 3.40 1.09
C LEU A 71 -8.18 4.71 1.86
N ALA A 72 -9.06 4.68 2.87
CA ALA A 72 -9.32 5.82 3.74
C ALA A 72 -8.05 6.26 4.51
N MET A 73 -7.31 5.31 5.07
CA MET A 73 -6.04 5.57 5.75
C MET A 73 -5.03 6.23 4.82
N ARG A 74 -4.82 5.68 3.62
CA ARG A 74 -3.90 6.24 2.62
C ARG A 74 -4.24 7.68 2.28
N LYS A 75 -5.53 7.96 2.06
CA LYS A 75 -6.01 9.31 1.73
C LYS A 75 -5.86 10.27 2.89
N LYS A 76 -6.31 9.89 4.09
CA LYS A 76 -6.26 10.75 5.29
C LYS A 76 -4.83 11.07 5.74
N LEU A 77 -3.90 10.11 5.60
CA LEU A 77 -2.48 10.28 5.95
C LEU A 77 -1.63 10.83 4.79
N GLY A 78 -2.20 11.02 3.60
CA GLY A 78 -1.47 11.52 2.43
C GLY A 78 -0.39 10.56 1.91
N LEU A 79 -0.60 9.24 2.05
CA LEU A 79 0.35 8.21 1.63
C LEU A 79 0.27 7.98 0.12
N PHE A 80 0.92 8.81 -0.65
CA PHE A 80 0.81 8.82 -2.11
C PHE A 80 1.78 7.88 -2.83
N ALA A 81 2.96 7.61 -2.27
CA ALA A 81 4.00 6.81 -2.90
C ALA A 81 4.05 5.39 -2.33
N ASN A 82 3.70 4.39 -3.13
CA ASN A 82 3.93 2.99 -2.80
C ASN A 82 5.28 2.55 -3.39
N VAL A 83 6.23 2.24 -2.53
CA VAL A 83 7.58 1.83 -2.91
C VAL A 83 7.71 0.31 -2.73
N ARG A 84 7.93 -0.40 -3.83
CA ARG A 84 8.04 -1.87 -3.86
C ARG A 84 9.40 -2.28 -4.40
N PRO A 85 10.40 -2.51 -3.55
CA PRO A 85 11.65 -3.11 -3.99
C PRO A 85 11.41 -4.57 -4.39
N VAL A 86 11.97 -4.96 -5.53
CA VAL A 86 11.93 -6.33 -6.07
C VAL A 86 13.37 -6.75 -6.31
N ALA A 87 13.79 -7.79 -5.62
CA ALA A 87 15.08 -8.41 -5.79
C ALA A 87 14.93 -9.93 -5.80
N THR A 88 15.77 -10.60 -6.58
CA THR A 88 15.82 -12.07 -6.58
C THR A 88 16.93 -12.57 -5.66
N PHE A 89 16.64 -13.67 -4.98
CA PHE A 89 17.58 -14.37 -4.13
C PHE A 89 17.95 -15.70 -4.82
N ASP A 90 19.23 -15.95 -5.04
CA ASP A 90 19.70 -17.13 -5.76
C ASP A 90 19.16 -18.44 -5.18
N CYS A 91 19.06 -18.54 -3.86
CA CYS A 91 18.51 -19.72 -3.18
C CYS A 91 17.00 -19.96 -3.45
N LEU A 92 16.27 -18.96 -3.99
CA LEU A 92 14.84 -19.05 -4.27
C LEU A 92 14.49 -19.11 -5.76
N LEU A 93 15.45 -19.00 -6.68
CA LEU A 93 15.21 -18.96 -8.12
C LEU A 93 14.41 -20.19 -8.60
N HIS A 94 14.72 -21.38 -8.07
CA HIS A 94 14.03 -22.63 -8.40
C HIS A 94 12.55 -22.69 -8.01
N LYS A 95 12.05 -21.74 -7.19
CA LYS A 95 10.63 -21.65 -6.80
C LYS A 95 9.79 -20.80 -7.76
N SER A 96 10.43 -20.10 -8.67
CA SER A 96 9.73 -19.25 -9.64
C SER A 96 9.23 -20.07 -10.84
N PRO A 97 8.08 -19.70 -11.43
CA PRO A 97 7.64 -20.27 -12.70
C PRO A 97 8.43 -19.74 -13.91
N LEU A 98 9.23 -18.69 -13.73
CA LEU A 98 10.08 -18.12 -14.78
C LEU A 98 11.44 -18.85 -14.82
N LYS A 99 12.08 -18.84 -15.99
CA LYS A 99 13.43 -19.39 -16.16
C LYS A 99 14.44 -18.64 -15.30
N GLU A 100 15.33 -19.37 -14.64
CA GLU A 100 16.31 -18.80 -13.70
C GLU A 100 17.19 -17.72 -14.35
N ASP A 101 17.61 -17.94 -15.61
CA ASP A 101 18.45 -17.00 -16.36
C ASP A 101 17.79 -15.61 -16.53
N LEU A 102 16.45 -15.55 -16.57
CA LEU A 102 15.70 -14.30 -16.67
C LEU A 102 15.57 -13.60 -15.31
N LEU A 103 15.68 -14.34 -14.24
CA LEU A 103 15.45 -13.83 -12.87
C LEU A 103 16.75 -13.43 -12.19
N ARG A 104 17.85 -14.13 -12.51
CA ARG A 104 19.13 -13.95 -11.85
C ARG A 104 19.61 -12.50 -11.94
N GLY A 105 19.83 -11.89 -10.78
CA GLY A 105 20.27 -10.50 -10.68
C GLY A 105 19.18 -9.45 -10.93
N ALA A 106 17.90 -9.86 -10.99
CA ALA A 106 16.82 -8.89 -11.03
C ALA A 106 16.82 -8.03 -9.76
N ASP A 107 16.94 -6.71 -9.94
CA ASP A 107 16.97 -5.71 -8.88
C ASP A 107 16.37 -4.40 -9.43
N PHE A 108 15.12 -4.15 -9.10
CA PHE A 108 14.39 -2.94 -9.47
C PHE A 108 13.41 -2.51 -8.39
N VAL A 109 12.93 -1.28 -8.47
CA VAL A 109 11.90 -0.75 -7.57
C VAL A 109 10.72 -0.28 -8.40
N VAL A 110 9.52 -0.71 -8.06
CA VAL A 110 8.28 -0.16 -8.58
C VAL A 110 7.80 0.92 -7.64
N ILE A 111 7.63 2.14 -8.16
CA ILE A 111 7.06 3.26 -7.42
C ILE A 111 5.69 3.56 -8.05
N ARG A 112 4.64 3.50 -7.23
CA ARG A 112 3.26 3.70 -7.69
C ARG A 112 2.60 4.84 -6.95
N GLU A 113 1.96 5.74 -7.70
CA GLU A 113 1.03 6.72 -7.14
C GLU A 113 -0.21 6.00 -6.61
N LEU A 114 -0.62 6.30 -5.36
CA LEU A 114 -1.66 5.55 -4.66
C LEU A 114 -2.95 6.35 -4.40
N THR A 115 -2.95 7.66 -4.53
CA THR A 115 -4.06 8.51 -4.11
C THR A 115 -4.79 9.17 -5.26
N GLY A 116 -4.38 8.89 -6.50
CA GLY A 116 -5.06 9.21 -7.74
C GLY A 116 -5.55 7.97 -8.49
N GLY A 117 -6.00 8.19 -9.72
CA GLY A 117 -6.41 7.15 -10.66
C GLY A 117 -7.75 6.49 -10.34
N MET A 118 -7.94 5.27 -10.83
CA MET A 118 -9.24 4.57 -10.81
C MET A 118 -9.78 4.27 -9.40
N TYR A 119 -8.93 4.24 -8.37
CA TYR A 119 -9.40 3.97 -7.00
C TYR A 119 -10.16 5.13 -6.38
N PHE A 120 -9.90 6.36 -6.83
CA PHE A 120 -10.46 7.60 -6.29
C PHE A 120 -11.23 8.42 -7.34
N GLY A 121 -11.23 7.96 -8.59
CA GLY A 121 -12.00 8.54 -9.68
C GLY A 121 -13.50 8.31 -9.53
N GLU A 122 -14.27 9.05 -10.29
CA GLU A 122 -15.73 8.89 -10.37
C GLU A 122 -16.06 7.50 -10.91
N LYS A 123 -17.03 6.85 -10.28
CA LYS A 123 -17.56 5.55 -10.66
C LYS A 123 -19.04 5.66 -10.93
N TYR A 124 -19.50 4.98 -11.96
CA TYR A 124 -20.90 4.94 -12.31
C TYR A 124 -21.28 3.55 -12.84
N GLN A 125 -22.47 3.11 -12.50
CA GLN A 125 -23.07 1.90 -13.04
C GLN A 125 -24.59 2.03 -13.09
N ASP A 126 -25.17 1.68 -14.22
CA ASP A 126 -26.61 1.43 -14.39
C ASP A 126 -26.85 0.07 -15.09
N ASN A 127 -28.04 -0.14 -15.68
CA ASN A 127 -28.36 -1.39 -16.36
C ASN A 127 -27.66 -1.55 -17.72
N ASP A 128 -27.23 -0.44 -18.34
CA ASP A 128 -26.73 -0.40 -19.71
C ASP A 128 -25.23 -0.11 -19.81
N LYS A 129 -24.68 0.61 -18.81
CA LYS A 129 -23.26 1.00 -18.81
C LYS A 129 -22.65 1.05 -17.41
N ALA A 130 -21.35 0.83 -17.36
CA ALA A 130 -20.53 1.08 -16.19
C ALA A 130 -19.19 1.72 -16.61
N TYR A 131 -18.66 2.63 -15.79
CA TYR A 131 -17.32 3.16 -15.98
C TYR A 131 -16.62 3.46 -14.67
N ASP A 132 -15.29 3.31 -14.67
CA ASP A 132 -14.37 3.77 -13.64
C ASP A 132 -13.46 4.83 -14.27
N THR A 133 -13.43 6.02 -13.69
CA THR A 133 -12.61 7.11 -14.20
C THR A 133 -11.17 7.00 -13.68
N ASN A 134 -10.20 7.03 -14.60
CA ASN A 134 -8.78 7.04 -14.28
C ASN A 134 -8.24 8.46 -14.48
N ILE A 135 -8.15 9.25 -13.41
CA ILE A 135 -7.72 10.65 -13.45
C ILE A 135 -6.50 10.83 -12.55
N TYR A 136 -5.49 11.50 -13.09
CA TYR A 136 -4.35 12.01 -12.32
C TYR A 136 -4.22 13.51 -12.54
N THR A 137 -4.03 14.23 -11.46
CA THR A 137 -3.74 15.66 -11.52
C THR A 137 -2.24 15.91 -11.68
N ARG A 138 -1.88 17.09 -12.21
CA ARG A 138 -0.48 17.47 -12.36
C ARG A 138 0.33 17.36 -11.05
N PRO A 139 -0.14 17.85 -9.88
CA PRO A 139 0.59 17.68 -8.62
C PRO A 139 0.82 16.21 -8.23
N GLU A 140 -0.13 15.31 -8.53
CA GLU A 140 0.01 13.88 -8.27
C GLU A 140 1.10 13.25 -9.13
N ILE A 141 1.16 13.63 -10.41
CA ILE A 141 2.18 13.17 -11.35
C ILE A 141 3.56 13.73 -10.93
N GLU A 142 3.66 15.02 -10.66
CA GLU A 142 4.92 15.67 -10.28
C GLU A 142 5.52 15.07 -9.00
N ARG A 143 4.72 14.85 -7.95
CA ARG A 143 5.22 14.30 -6.68
C ARG A 143 5.73 12.87 -6.82
N ILE A 144 5.04 12.01 -7.59
CA ILE A 144 5.48 10.63 -7.76
C ILE A 144 6.72 10.53 -8.65
N LEU A 145 6.82 11.35 -9.69
CA LEU A 145 8.01 11.45 -10.54
C LEU A 145 9.22 11.93 -9.74
N LYS A 146 9.03 12.93 -8.85
CA LYS A 146 10.10 13.39 -7.97
C LYS A 146 10.67 12.24 -7.13
N VAL A 147 9.81 11.46 -6.47
CA VAL A 147 10.24 10.26 -5.71
C VAL A 147 10.98 9.28 -6.61
N GLY A 148 10.48 9.06 -7.83
CA GLY A 148 11.11 8.17 -8.81
C GLY A 148 12.51 8.63 -9.22
N PHE A 149 12.70 9.91 -9.51
CA PHE A 149 14.01 10.46 -9.86
C PHE A 149 14.98 10.43 -8.69
N GLU A 150 14.55 10.82 -7.49
CA GLU A 150 15.38 10.77 -6.27
C GLU A 150 15.83 9.33 -5.98
N MET A 151 14.92 8.36 -6.08
CA MET A 151 15.25 6.94 -5.90
C MET A 151 16.22 6.45 -6.99
N ALA A 152 16.04 6.82 -8.24
CA ALA A 152 16.93 6.45 -9.33
C ALA A 152 18.36 6.98 -9.10
N MET A 153 18.51 8.19 -8.56
CA MET A 153 19.82 8.78 -8.23
C MET A 153 20.60 7.99 -7.19
N THR A 154 19.92 7.32 -6.26
CA THR A 154 20.58 6.46 -5.25
C THR A 154 20.88 5.05 -5.77
N ARG A 155 20.49 4.72 -7.00
CA ARG A 155 20.62 3.40 -7.63
C ARG A 155 21.39 3.48 -8.96
N LYS A 156 20.89 2.83 -10.00
CA LYS A 156 21.53 2.70 -11.33
C LYS A 156 21.30 3.94 -12.24
N LYS A 157 20.70 5.00 -11.74
CA LYS A 157 20.34 6.23 -12.49
C LYS A 157 19.50 5.95 -13.74
N HIS A 158 18.65 4.93 -13.64
CA HIS A 158 17.74 4.55 -14.70
C HIS A 158 16.30 4.59 -14.17
N LEU A 159 15.41 5.28 -14.87
CA LEU A 159 13.99 5.39 -14.58
C LEU A 159 13.19 5.09 -15.85
N THR A 160 12.21 4.21 -15.72
CA THR A 160 11.18 4.00 -16.75
C THR A 160 9.85 4.49 -16.20
N VAL A 161 9.19 5.36 -16.93
CA VAL A 161 7.82 5.80 -16.63
C VAL A 161 6.87 4.92 -17.44
N VAL A 162 5.88 4.36 -16.73
CA VAL A 162 4.82 3.56 -17.34
C VAL A 162 3.52 4.35 -17.20
N ASP A 163 2.88 4.62 -18.35
CA ASP A 163 1.66 5.40 -18.50
C ASP A 163 0.51 4.49 -18.96
#